data_8f030aadf404f43f999cc69f83eea8bc
#
_entry.id   8f030aadf404f43f999cc69f83eea8bc
#
_cell.length_a   1.000
_cell.length_b   1.000
_cell.length_c   1.000
_cell.angle_alpha   90.00
_cell.angle_beta   90.00
_cell.angle_gamma   90.00
#
_symmetry.space_group_name_H-M   'P 1'
#
loop_
_entity.id
_entity.type
_entity.pdbx_description
1 polymer ?
#
loop_
_entity_poly.entity_id
_entity_poly.type
_entity_poly.pdbx_seq_one_letter_code
_entity_poly.pdbx_strand_id
1 'polypeptide(L)'
;MSRMSILCMLFLGSIAACTPVTAKVLLRVEPSPLPPADKTGIQDVVLLWPLRDLSAAAKLRSQGYRVFLQCESKDLAAAVVAAERAAVTGIIVANTARSSKPAALEQFRPYFSAHKSLTFRVLVPGGKQPQMKGRLVVERDGVLQVSSASSQPWLDTNLALVRLAQSMDPDSLPILYDFHWDTSGGLPDTWRLDAEAYEVAIAEADANRSDVTIDLPGSLQKALAADDSRAWILWKGIMPYLDFSSHAQTERMLPVVNLGVIVEDAQASYEAINLMARHNLAFESVRPSDLTLARLSSWNSVVVFCPLNKEAVALLRNFAASGRIVIFVNTQDKFPWHSAPPLRQESGATVYSIGAGQVVELAEPVVDPEKFARDLHRLIGRERSALTLWNSITTLVTGYHEQGGLDVTLYLVNYADQPDNVQVQVKGRFARVRLESPEEPCCVSLPFVERGGFTEFMIPTLRITARVHLDSARESSAAP
;
A
#
# COMPACT_ATOMS: atom_id res chain seq x y z
N MET A 1 -7.85 14.91 -68.56
CA MET A 1 -8.22 15.65 -67.35
C MET A 1 -8.93 14.65 -66.46
N SER A 2 -8.17 14.05 -65.53
CA SER A 2 -8.66 13.00 -64.62
C SER A 2 -8.72 13.59 -63.19
N ARG A 3 -9.91 13.59 -62.61
CA ARG A 3 -10.15 14.04 -61.23
C ARG A 3 -9.87 12.88 -60.29
N MET A 4 -8.84 13.01 -59.48
CA MET A 4 -8.48 12.09 -58.44
C MET A 4 -9.16 12.58 -57.11
N SER A 5 -10.20 11.86 -56.70
CA SER A 5 -10.88 12.10 -55.44
C SER A 5 -10.08 11.48 -54.29
N ILE A 6 -9.53 12.29 -53.42
CA ILE A 6 -8.87 11.87 -52.16
C ILE A 6 -9.96 11.63 -51.11
N LEU A 7 -10.16 10.36 -50.77
CA LEU A 7 -11.03 9.94 -49.64
C LEU A 7 -10.25 10.03 -48.35
N CYS A 8 -10.48 11.10 -47.55
CA CYS A 8 -9.97 11.24 -46.23
C CYS A 8 -10.79 10.34 -45.27
N MET A 9 -10.26 9.17 -44.89
CA MET A 9 -10.79 8.38 -43.81
C MET A 9 -10.41 9.03 -42.48
N LEU A 10 -11.37 9.67 -41.86
CA LEU A 10 -11.29 10.10 -40.43
C LEU A 10 -11.36 8.86 -39.55
N PHE A 11 -10.20 8.41 -39.05
CA PHE A 11 -10.13 7.50 -37.92
C PHE A 11 -10.52 8.30 -36.67
N LEU A 12 -11.77 8.23 -36.27
CA LEU A 12 -12.21 8.57 -34.91
C LEU A 12 -11.74 7.45 -33.97
N GLY A 13 -10.51 7.61 -33.48
CA GLY A 13 -10.03 6.83 -32.37
C GLY A 13 -10.87 7.19 -31.14
N SER A 14 -11.73 6.25 -30.71
CA SER A 14 -12.37 6.35 -29.39
C SER A 14 -11.28 6.40 -28.34
N ILE A 15 -10.94 7.59 -27.87
CA ILE A 15 -10.19 7.76 -26.64
C ILE A 15 -11.15 7.31 -25.54
N ALA A 16 -11.00 6.05 -25.11
CA ALA A 16 -11.61 5.60 -23.88
C ALA A 16 -11.08 6.54 -22.77
N ALA A 17 -11.96 7.40 -22.28
CA ALA A 17 -11.68 8.23 -21.14
C ALA A 17 -11.38 7.28 -19.97
N CYS A 18 -10.10 7.12 -19.64
CA CYS A 18 -9.68 6.46 -18.42
C CYS A 18 -10.23 7.31 -17.27
N THR A 19 -11.31 6.85 -16.66
CA THR A 19 -11.80 7.45 -15.42
C THR A 19 -10.72 7.25 -14.35
N PRO A 20 -10.31 8.30 -13.65
CA PRO A 20 -9.33 8.18 -12.57
C PRO A 20 -9.89 7.20 -11.52
N VAL A 21 -9.15 6.13 -11.23
CA VAL A 21 -9.49 5.19 -10.17
C VAL A 21 -8.84 5.71 -8.90
N THR A 22 -9.63 6.39 -8.10
CA THR A 22 -9.24 6.77 -6.74
C THR A 22 -9.22 5.54 -5.84
N ALA A 23 -8.34 5.49 -4.84
CA ALA A 23 -8.38 4.49 -3.78
C ALA A 23 -9.80 4.48 -3.18
N LYS A 24 -10.40 3.28 -3.09
CA LYS A 24 -11.80 3.16 -2.69
C LYS A 24 -11.92 2.44 -1.36
N VAL A 25 -12.71 3.04 -0.50
CA VAL A 25 -13.17 2.37 0.72
C VAL A 25 -14.49 1.68 0.39
N LEU A 26 -14.53 0.37 0.56
CA LEU A 26 -15.73 -0.44 0.41
C LEU A 26 -16.23 -0.83 1.80
N LEU A 27 -17.52 -0.67 2.03
CA LEU A 27 -18.13 -0.99 3.31
C LEU A 27 -18.77 -2.38 3.27
N ARG A 28 -18.22 -3.34 4.02
CA ARG A 28 -18.83 -4.65 4.18
C ARG A 28 -19.98 -4.54 5.17
N VAL A 29 -21.17 -4.95 4.75
CA VAL A 29 -22.40 -4.77 5.50
C VAL A 29 -23.18 -6.07 5.61
N GLU A 30 -23.99 -6.18 6.66
CA GLU A 30 -25.01 -7.22 6.76
C GLU A 30 -26.18 -6.91 5.79
N PRO A 31 -26.97 -7.93 5.36
CA PRO A 31 -28.15 -7.74 4.54
C PRO A 31 -29.30 -7.10 5.36
N SER A 32 -29.09 -5.97 5.98
CA SER A 32 -30.00 -5.22 6.81
C SER A 32 -30.06 -3.75 6.38
N PRO A 33 -31.02 -2.95 6.84
CA PRO A 33 -31.13 -1.54 6.47
C PRO A 33 -29.84 -0.75 6.74
N LEU A 34 -29.52 0.14 5.81
CA LEU A 34 -28.44 1.11 5.89
C LEU A 34 -29.02 2.49 5.54
N PRO A 35 -28.49 3.61 6.06
CA PRO A 35 -28.87 4.94 5.58
C PRO A 35 -28.59 5.09 4.07
N PRO A 36 -29.16 6.09 3.38
CA PRO A 36 -28.82 6.36 1.98
C PRO A 36 -27.33 6.69 1.80
N ALA A 37 -26.78 6.37 0.62
CA ALA A 37 -25.34 6.50 0.31
C ALA A 37 -24.81 7.94 0.44
N ASP A 38 -25.63 8.94 0.11
CA ASP A 38 -25.31 10.36 0.25
C ASP A 38 -25.11 10.78 1.72
N LYS A 39 -25.80 10.11 2.65
CA LYS A 39 -25.62 10.38 4.08
C LYS A 39 -24.37 9.69 4.66
N THR A 40 -24.00 8.51 4.15
CA THR A 40 -22.84 7.77 4.66
C THR A 40 -21.50 8.22 4.08
N GLY A 41 -21.52 8.91 2.92
CA GLY A 41 -20.30 9.30 2.21
C GLY A 41 -19.59 8.13 1.49
N ILE A 42 -20.11 6.89 1.59
CA ILE A 42 -19.60 5.72 0.90
C ILE A 42 -20.58 5.29 -0.17
N GLN A 43 -20.07 5.00 -1.36
CA GLN A 43 -20.89 4.52 -2.47
C GLN A 43 -20.80 3.00 -2.65
N ASP A 44 -19.70 2.37 -2.30
CA ASP A 44 -19.43 0.96 -2.55
C ASP A 44 -19.70 0.13 -1.30
N VAL A 45 -20.64 -0.82 -1.41
CA VAL A 45 -20.95 -1.76 -0.32
C VAL A 45 -20.73 -3.20 -0.75
N VAL A 46 -20.32 -4.03 0.19
CA VAL A 46 -20.00 -5.44 -0.02
C VAL A 46 -20.95 -6.30 0.80
N LEU A 47 -21.63 -7.24 0.14
CA LEU A 47 -22.41 -8.29 0.77
C LEU A 47 -21.69 -9.62 0.64
N LEU A 48 -21.65 -10.39 1.72
CA LEU A 48 -21.02 -11.71 1.71
C LEU A 48 -21.95 -12.74 1.05
N TRP A 49 -21.39 -13.52 0.13
CA TRP A 49 -22.06 -14.68 -0.48
C TRP A 49 -21.86 -15.94 0.38
N PRO A 50 -22.87 -16.86 0.52
CA PRO A 50 -24.19 -16.84 -0.14
C PRO A 50 -25.21 -15.94 0.57
N LEU A 51 -25.97 -15.19 -0.23
CA LEU A 51 -27.08 -14.42 0.27
C LEU A 51 -28.34 -15.29 0.38
N ARG A 52 -29.03 -15.24 1.50
CA ARG A 52 -30.32 -15.90 1.68
C ARG A 52 -31.42 -15.25 0.82
N ASP A 53 -31.32 -13.95 0.61
CA ASP A 53 -32.28 -13.16 -0.15
C ASP A 53 -31.54 -12.07 -0.97
N LEU A 54 -31.74 -12.11 -2.27
CA LEU A 54 -31.17 -11.13 -3.20
C LEU A 54 -31.86 -9.76 -3.15
N SER A 55 -33.04 -9.67 -2.48
CA SER A 55 -33.77 -8.41 -2.33
C SER A 55 -32.96 -7.37 -1.52
N ALA A 56 -32.08 -7.82 -0.63
CA ALA A 56 -31.17 -6.95 0.11
C ALA A 56 -30.30 -6.12 -0.83
N ALA A 57 -29.74 -6.73 -1.88
CA ALA A 57 -28.94 -6.02 -2.87
C ALA A 57 -29.77 -4.97 -3.65
N ALA A 58 -31.00 -5.32 -4.02
CA ALA A 58 -31.89 -4.38 -4.70
C ALA A 58 -32.26 -3.18 -3.81
N LYS A 59 -32.48 -3.42 -2.51
CA LYS A 59 -32.77 -2.37 -1.53
C LYS A 59 -31.56 -1.41 -1.37
N LEU A 60 -30.36 -1.92 -1.21
CA LEU A 60 -29.16 -1.08 -1.12
C LEU A 60 -28.95 -0.25 -2.39
N ARG A 61 -29.19 -0.83 -3.56
CA ARG A 61 -29.14 -0.07 -4.83
C ARG A 61 -30.17 1.06 -4.88
N SER A 62 -31.39 0.83 -4.40
CA SER A 62 -32.41 1.88 -4.35
C SER A 62 -32.05 3.02 -3.38
N GLN A 63 -31.12 2.79 -2.46
CA GLN A 63 -30.56 3.78 -1.55
C GLN A 63 -29.31 4.48 -2.11
N GLY A 64 -28.95 4.23 -3.38
CA GLY A 64 -27.83 4.88 -4.08
C GLY A 64 -26.49 4.15 -4.00
N TYR A 65 -26.44 2.95 -3.41
CA TYR A 65 -25.21 2.17 -3.31
C TYR A 65 -24.88 1.41 -4.60
N ARG A 66 -23.59 1.30 -4.89
CA ARG A 66 -23.05 0.29 -5.79
C ARG A 66 -22.76 -0.97 -4.97
N VAL A 67 -23.39 -2.07 -5.32
CA VAL A 67 -23.33 -3.31 -4.53
C VAL A 67 -22.38 -4.31 -5.16
N PHE A 68 -21.48 -4.85 -4.37
CA PHE A 68 -20.59 -5.95 -4.73
C PHE A 68 -20.94 -7.20 -3.94
N LEU A 69 -20.83 -8.37 -4.57
CA LEU A 69 -20.89 -9.66 -3.88
C LEU A 69 -19.50 -10.18 -3.63
N GLN A 70 -19.15 -10.46 -2.39
CA GLN A 70 -17.89 -11.13 -2.07
C GLN A 70 -18.12 -12.62 -1.91
N CYS A 71 -17.40 -13.44 -2.68
CA CYS A 71 -17.50 -14.90 -2.63
C CYS A 71 -16.14 -15.56 -2.56
N GLU A 72 -16.09 -16.80 -2.08
CA GLU A 72 -14.91 -17.64 -2.24
C GLU A 72 -14.77 -18.09 -3.71
N SER A 73 -13.55 -18.39 -4.12
CA SER A 73 -13.25 -18.82 -5.50
C SER A 73 -14.07 -20.03 -5.95
N LYS A 74 -14.37 -20.98 -5.05
CA LYS A 74 -15.20 -22.17 -5.34
C LYS A 74 -16.65 -21.83 -5.69
N ASP A 75 -17.17 -20.70 -5.21
CA ASP A 75 -18.55 -20.26 -5.36
C ASP A 75 -18.74 -19.24 -6.50
N LEU A 76 -17.66 -18.89 -7.21
CA LEU A 76 -17.65 -17.82 -8.19
C LEU A 76 -18.73 -17.98 -9.27
N ALA A 77 -18.88 -19.18 -9.83
CA ALA A 77 -19.86 -19.43 -10.88
C ALA A 77 -21.32 -19.14 -10.41
N ALA A 78 -21.65 -19.59 -9.20
CA ALA A 78 -22.97 -19.35 -8.61
C ALA A 78 -23.16 -17.86 -8.24
N ALA A 79 -22.12 -17.21 -7.73
CA ALA A 79 -22.15 -15.79 -7.40
C ALA A 79 -22.31 -14.92 -8.65
N VAL A 80 -21.70 -15.26 -9.79
CA VAL A 80 -21.86 -14.54 -11.07
C VAL A 80 -23.32 -14.57 -11.52
N VAL A 81 -23.94 -15.74 -11.55
CA VAL A 81 -25.37 -15.89 -11.94
C VAL A 81 -26.28 -15.06 -11.02
N ALA A 82 -26.00 -15.09 -9.72
CA ALA A 82 -26.78 -14.29 -8.76
C ALA A 82 -26.53 -12.79 -8.93
N ALA A 83 -25.30 -12.37 -9.19
CA ALA A 83 -24.90 -10.99 -9.42
C ALA A 83 -25.62 -10.39 -10.64
N GLU A 84 -25.65 -11.09 -11.75
CA GLU A 84 -26.35 -10.67 -12.96
C GLU A 84 -27.88 -10.57 -12.71
N ARG A 85 -28.45 -11.58 -12.04
CA ARG A 85 -29.88 -11.59 -11.69
C ARG A 85 -30.28 -10.44 -10.76
N ALA A 86 -29.43 -10.11 -9.79
CA ALA A 86 -29.64 -9.00 -8.85
C ALA A 86 -29.19 -7.65 -9.43
N ALA A 87 -28.61 -7.64 -10.64
CA ALA A 87 -28.04 -6.47 -11.30
C ALA A 87 -27.09 -5.69 -10.37
N VAL A 88 -26.22 -6.38 -9.62
CA VAL A 88 -25.21 -5.74 -8.78
C VAL A 88 -24.05 -5.20 -9.63
N THR A 89 -23.23 -4.34 -9.04
CA THR A 89 -22.13 -3.68 -9.74
C THR A 89 -20.99 -4.64 -10.08
N GLY A 90 -20.71 -5.60 -9.18
CA GLY A 90 -19.61 -6.52 -9.43
C GLY A 90 -19.44 -7.60 -8.37
N ILE A 91 -18.32 -8.32 -8.51
CA ILE A 91 -17.95 -9.44 -7.65
C ILE A 91 -16.54 -9.22 -7.10
N ILE A 92 -16.39 -9.52 -5.83
CA ILE A 92 -15.10 -9.60 -5.15
C ILE A 92 -14.82 -11.07 -4.88
N VAL A 93 -13.75 -11.59 -5.49
CA VAL A 93 -13.31 -12.97 -5.28
C VAL A 93 -12.33 -12.99 -4.13
N ALA A 94 -12.71 -13.60 -3.01
CA ALA A 94 -11.79 -13.87 -1.92
C ALA A 94 -10.95 -15.10 -2.29
N ASN A 95 -9.67 -14.87 -2.45
CA ASN A 95 -8.74 -15.97 -2.70
C ASN A 95 -8.33 -16.59 -1.37
N THR A 96 -9.02 -17.64 -0.95
CA THR A 96 -8.75 -18.35 0.31
C THR A 96 -7.49 -19.25 0.25
N ALA A 97 -6.97 -19.50 -0.93
CA ALA A 97 -5.72 -20.21 -1.06
C ALA A 97 -4.58 -19.32 -0.54
N ARG A 98 -3.90 -19.73 0.53
CA ARG A 98 -2.65 -19.15 1.03
C ARG A 98 -1.50 -19.21 0.00
N SER A 99 -1.80 -19.55 -1.23
CA SER A 99 -0.88 -19.60 -2.34
C SER A 99 -0.68 -18.19 -2.85
N SER A 100 0.43 -17.59 -2.51
CA SER A 100 0.97 -16.35 -3.04
C SER A 100 1.38 -16.42 -4.52
N LYS A 101 0.91 -17.41 -5.26
CA LYS A 101 1.28 -17.56 -6.68
C LYS A 101 0.37 -16.72 -7.58
N PRO A 102 0.94 -15.94 -8.50
CA PRO A 102 0.19 -15.15 -9.51
C PRO A 102 -0.82 -15.96 -10.33
N ALA A 103 -0.59 -17.28 -10.47
CA ALA A 103 -1.49 -18.22 -11.14
C ALA A 103 -2.93 -18.20 -10.60
N ALA A 104 -3.15 -17.72 -9.38
CA ALA A 104 -4.50 -17.63 -8.84
C ALA A 104 -5.37 -16.55 -9.52
N LEU A 105 -4.79 -15.46 -10.00
CA LEU A 105 -5.50 -14.40 -10.73
C LEU A 105 -5.80 -14.81 -12.18
N GLU A 106 -4.85 -15.45 -12.84
CA GLU A 106 -4.98 -15.93 -14.23
C GLU A 106 -6.18 -16.87 -14.41
N GLN A 107 -6.48 -17.70 -13.42
CA GLN A 107 -7.63 -18.63 -13.50
C GLN A 107 -8.98 -17.93 -13.58
N PHE A 108 -9.09 -16.67 -13.11
CA PHE A 108 -10.35 -15.91 -13.12
C PHE A 108 -10.50 -15.04 -14.38
N ARG A 109 -9.43 -14.78 -15.15
CA ARG A 109 -9.49 -13.96 -16.37
C ARG A 109 -10.58 -14.39 -17.36
N PRO A 110 -10.84 -15.70 -17.62
CA PRO A 110 -11.94 -16.12 -18.48
C PRO A 110 -13.30 -15.62 -17.98
N TYR A 111 -13.55 -15.64 -16.69
CA TYR A 111 -14.80 -15.12 -16.12
C TYR A 111 -14.91 -13.60 -16.31
N PHE A 112 -13.85 -12.86 -16.04
CA PHE A 112 -13.83 -11.41 -16.21
C PHE A 112 -14.11 -11.00 -17.66
N SER A 113 -13.55 -11.75 -18.61
CA SER A 113 -13.75 -11.49 -20.04
C SER A 113 -15.15 -11.86 -20.54
N ALA A 114 -15.79 -12.87 -19.96
CA ALA A 114 -17.10 -13.35 -20.34
C ALA A 114 -18.24 -12.46 -19.79
N HIS A 115 -18.07 -11.83 -18.63
CA HIS A 115 -19.12 -11.09 -17.92
C HIS A 115 -18.78 -9.60 -17.82
N LYS A 116 -18.67 -8.92 -18.96
CA LYS A 116 -18.26 -7.50 -19.06
C LYS A 116 -19.21 -6.51 -18.36
N SER A 117 -20.41 -6.91 -18.02
CA SER A 117 -21.38 -6.10 -17.26
C SER A 117 -21.03 -6.00 -15.79
N LEU A 118 -20.16 -6.89 -15.29
CA LEU A 118 -19.76 -6.94 -13.89
C LEU A 118 -18.32 -6.45 -13.71
N THR A 119 -18.08 -5.68 -12.67
CA THR A 119 -16.72 -5.34 -12.24
C THR A 119 -16.19 -6.48 -11.36
N PHE A 120 -15.01 -6.99 -11.69
CA PHE A 120 -14.36 -8.03 -10.88
C PHE A 120 -13.19 -7.44 -10.10
N ARG A 121 -13.05 -7.88 -8.85
CA ARG A 121 -11.92 -7.57 -7.99
C ARG A 121 -11.46 -8.83 -7.27
N VAL A 122 -10.20 -8.87 -6.89
CA VAL A 122 -9.65 -9.95 -6.09
C VAL A 122 -9.23 -9.39 -4.76
N LEU A 123 -9.72 -10.01 -3.69
CA LEU A 123 -9.38 -9.64 -2.33
C LEU A 123 -8.08 -10.32 -1.92
N VAL A 124 -7.12 -9.54 -1.45
CA VAL A 124 -5.89 -10.05 -0.85
C VAL A 124 -6.17 -10.40 0.61
N PRO A 125 -6.09 -11.68 0.99
CA PRO A 125 -6.44 -12.10 2.34
C PRO A 125 -5.32 -11.76 3.32
N GLY A 126 -5.68 -11.56 4.58
CA GLY A 126 -4.76 -11.42 5.70
C GLY A 126 -4.53 -9.98 6.17
N GLY A 127 -5.38 -9.06 5.77
CA GLY A 127 -5.37 -7.71 6.31
C GLY A 127 -5.66 -7.69 7.80
N LYS A 128 -5.06 -6.71 8.48
CA LYS A 128 -5.18 -6.48 9.92
C LYS A 128 -5.76 -5.09 10.16
N GLN A 129 -6.32 -4.89 11.34
CA GLN A 129 -6.59 -3.53 11.81
C GLN A 129 -5.26 -2.82 12.04
N PRO A 130 -4.96 -1.72 11.32
CA PRO A 130 -3.74 -0.96 11.55
C PRO A 130 -3.83 -0.25 12.88
N GLN A 131 -2.79 -0.41 13.71
CA GLN A 131 -2.77 0.17 15.05
C GLN A 131 -1.37 0.19 15.64
N MET A 132 -1.18 1.08 16.60
CA MET A 132 -0.02 1.02 17.49
C MET A 132 -0.31 0.05 18.62
N LYS A 133 0.54 -0.98 18.75
CA LYS A 133 0.58 -1.82 19.94
C LYS A 133 1.72 -1.34 20.83
N GLY A 134 1.38 -0.60 21.87
CA GLY A 134 2.33 -0.19 22.89
C GLY A 134 2.94 -1.39 23.62
N ARG A 135 3.52 -1.15 24.80
CA ARG A 135 3.91 -2.22 25.73
C ARG A 135 2.67 -2.93 26.30
N LEU A 136 1.95 -3.61 25.46
CA LEU A 136 0.76 -4.34 25.89
C LEU A 136 1.22 -5.65 26.51
N VAL A 137 1.05 -5.69 27.82
CA VAL A 137 0.94 -6.95 28.53
C VAL A 137 -0.48 -7.43 28.26
N VAL A 138 -0.64 -8.39 27.40
CA VAL A 138 -1.93 -9.03 27.10
C VAL A 138 -2.03 -10.27 27.96
N GLU A 139 -3.07 -10.36 28.77
CA GLU A 139 -3.42 -11.61 29.44
C GLU A 139 -4.17 -12.51 28.43
N ARG A 140 -3.56 -13.63 28.10
CA ARG A 140 -4.17 -14.63 27.25
C ARG A 140 -4.09 -15.99 27.97
N ASP A 141 -5.23 -16.61 28.16
CA ASP A 141 -5.35 -17.91 28.85
C ASP A 141 -4.70 -17.93 30.26
N GLY A 142 -4.82 -16.83 31.01
CA GLY A 142 -4.21 -16.67 32.35
C GLY A 142 -2.70 -16.40 32.34
N VAL A 143 -2.10 -16.19 31.15
CA VAL A 143 -0.68 -15.90 31.01
C VAL A 143 -0.49 -14.46 30.49
N LEU A 144 0.32 -13.69 31.21
CA LEU A 144 0.72 -12.36 30.77
C LEU A 144 1.73 -12.50 29.60
N GLN A 145 1.34 -12.14 28.42
CA GLN A 145 2.21 -12.09 27.24
C GLN A 145 2.65 -10.65 26.98
N VAL A 146 3.95 -10.44 26.87
CA VAL A 146 4.50 -9.16 26.41
C VAL A 146 4.44 -9.15 24.89
N SER A 147 3.59 -8.31 24.32
CA SER A 147 3.40 -8.23 22.86
C SER A 147 4.59 -7.57 22.14
N SER A 148 5.47 -6.88 22.85
CA SER A 148 6.70 -6.32 22.30
C SER A 148 7.86 -6.48 23.28
N ALA A 149 8.90 -7.17 22.85
CA ALA A 149 10.16 -7.28 23.60
C ALA A 149 11.04 -6.02 23.48
N SER A 150 10.69 -5.07 22.61
CA SER A 150 11.44 -3.83 22.42
C SER A 150 10.90 -2.70 23.29
N SER A 151 11.76 -1.74 23.61
CA SER A 151 11.36 -0.50 24.29
C SER A 151 10.52 0.42 23.40
N GLN A 152 10.39 0.09 22.13
CA GLN A 152 9.65 0.87 21.14
C GLN A 152 8.25 0.29 20.90
N PRO A 153 7.25 1.15 20.64
CA PRO A 153 5.92 0.68 20.27
C PRO A 153 5.96 -0.16 19.00
N TRP A 154 5.11 -1.17 18.95
CA TRP A 154 4.95 -2.02 17.78
C TRP A 154 3.82 -1.47 16.92
N LEU A 155 4.09 -1.25 15.63
CA LEU A 155 3.07 -0.89 14.65
C LEU A 155 2.60 -2.14 13.92
N ASP A 156 1.32 -2.46 13.99
CA ASP A 156 0.66 -3.41 13.10
C ASP A 156 0.14 -2.65 11.88
N THR A 157 0.67 -3.00 10.71
CA THR A 157 0.36 -2.35 9.44
C THR A 157 0.12 -3.37 8.34
N ASN A 158 -0.54 -2.93 7.26
CA ASN A 158 -0.74 -3.76 6.07
C ASN A 158 0.26 -3.42 4.94
N LEU A 159 1.28 -2.60 5.22
CA LEU A 159 2.24 -2.18 4.20
C LEU A 159 2.91 -3.35 3.50
N ALA A 160 3.42 -4.32 4.25
CA ALA A 160 4.07 -5.49 3.66
C ALA A 160 3.11 -6.29 2.79
N LEU A 161 1.87 -6.49 3.26
CA LEU A 161 0.82 -7.17 2.50
C LEU A 161 0.59 -6.49 1.16
N VAL A 162 0.38 -5.17 1.17
CA VAL A 162 0.09 -4.38 -0.04
C VAL A 162 1.30 -4.34 -0.97
N ARG A 163 2.52 -4.11 -0.47
CA ARG A 163 3.74 -4.08 -1.28
C ARG A 163 4.03 -5.41 -1.96
N LEU A 164 3.85 -6.52 -1.25
CA LEU A 164 4.00 -7.86 -1.81
C LEU A 164 2.92 -8.15 -2.86
N ALA A 165 1.68 -7.79 -2.60
CA ALA A 165 0.61 -7.94 -3.58
C ALA A 165 0.85 -7.11 -4.84
N GLN A 166 1.29 -5.85 -4.71
CA GLN A 166 1.68 -5.00 -5.84
C GLN A 166 2.83 -5.60 -6.65
N SER A 167 3.80 -6.28 -6.01
CA SER A 167 4.89 -6.94 -6.73
C SER A 167 4.44 -8.13 -7.55
N MET A 168 3.37 -8.82 -7.14
CA MET A 168 2.87 -10.00 -7.83
C MET A 168 2.04 -9.67 -9.07
N ASP A 169 1.41 -8.50 -9.11
CA ASP A 169 0.61 -8.05 -10.26
C ASP A 169 0.73 -6.53 -10.46
N PRO A 170 1.84 -6.05 -11.03
CA PRO A 170 2.10 -4.62 -11.19
C PRO A 170 1.18 -3.91 -12.17
N ASP A 171 0.51 -4.66 -13.05
CA ASP A 171 -0.39 -4.14 -14.09
C ASP A 171 -1.87 -4.23 -13.70
N SER A 172 -2.16 -4.72 -12.49
CA SER A 172 -3.55 -4.88 -12.04
C SER A 172 -4.17 -3.61 -11.51
N LEU A 173 -5.49 -3.69 -11.37
CA LEU A 173 -6.31 -2.73 -10.63
C LEU A 173 -5.76 -2.52 -9.21
N PRO A 174 -6.13 -1.42 -8.54
CA PRO A 174 -5.74 -1.20 -7.16
C PRO A 174 -5.96 -2.44 -6.29
N ILE A 175 -4.96 -2.77 -5.49
CA ILE A 175 -5.03 -3.90 -4.58
C ILE A 175 -6.18 -3.68 -3.61
N LEU A 176 -7.09 -4.65 -3.53
CA LEU A 176 -8.15 -4.66 -2.54
C LEU A 176 -7.75 -5.60 -1.41
N TYR A 177 -7.65 -5.07 -0.20
CA TYR A 177 -7.44 -5.88 1.00
C TYR A 177 -8.53 -5.60 2.03
N ASP A 178 -8.67 -6.50 3.01
CA ASP A 178 -9.56 -6.29 4.16
C ASP A 178 -8.75 -6.38 5.45
N PHE A 179 -9.35 -5.91 6.52
CA PHE A 179 -8.88 -6.19 7.85
C PHE A 179 -10.01 -6.77 8.71
N HIS A 180 -9.64 -7.68 9.58
CA HIS A 180 -10.55 -8.23 10.55
C HIS A 180 -10.34 -7.53 11.88
N TRP A 181 -11.44 -7.15 12.50
CA TRP A 181 -11.40 -6.70 13.88
C TRP A 181 -10.95 -7.86 14.74
N ASP A 182 -9.89 -7.67 15.51
CA ASP A 182 -9.46 -8.68 16.46
C ASP A 182 -10.44 -8.70 17.64
N THR A 183 -11.46 -9.53 17.52
CA THR A 183 -12.46 -9.78 18.58
C THR A 183 -11.94 -10.78 19.61
N SER A 184 -10.74 -11.32 19.46
CA SER A 184 -10.16 -12.34 20.36
C SER A 184 -9.92 -11.85 21.77
N GLY A 185 -10.03 -10.54 22.01
CA GLY A 185 -9.93 -9.91 23.33
C GLY A 185 -11.14 -10.04 24.25
N GLY A 186 -12.18 -10.82 23.85
CA GLY A 186 -13.33 -11.10 24.72
C GLY A 186 -14.17 -9.88 25.12
N LEU A 187 -14.05 -8.76 24.40
CA LEU A 187 -14.95 -7.62 24.59
C LEU A 187 -16.31 -7.99 24.00
N PRO A 188 -17.38 -7.88 24.81
CA PRO A 188 -18.72 -8.13 24.29
C PRO A 188 -19.00 -7.20 23.10
N ASP A 189 -19.97 -7.56 22.24
CA ASP A 189 -20.51 -6.84 21.07
C ASP A 189 -20.94 -5.38 21.35
N THR A 190 -20.47 -4.79 22.41
CA THR A 190 -20.78 -3.45 22.85
C THR A 190 -19.81 -2.44 22.27
N TRP A 191 -20.09 -1.92 21.06
CA TRP A 191 -20.03 -0.53 20.69
C TRP A 191 -18.74 0.31 20.89
N ARG A 192 -17.60 -0.25 21.17
CA ARG A 192 -16.35 0.52 21.13
C ARG A 192 -15.60 0.26 19.84
N LEU A 193 -16.29 0.55 18.74
CA LEU A 193 -15.61 0.92 17.54
C LEU A 193 -14.99 2.28 17.81
N ASP A 194 -13.72 2.25 18.03
CA ASP A 194 -12.92 3.46 18.01
C ASP A 194 -13.03 4.03 16.59
N ALA A 195 -13.64 5.19 16.40
CA ALA A 195 -13.71 5.86 15.11
C ALA A 195 -12.30 5.98 14.51
N GLU A 196 -11.33 6.23 15.36
CA GLU A 196 -9.91 6.33 15.02
C GLU A 196 -9.36 5.09 14.32
N ALA A 197 -9.83 3.89 14.67
CA ALA A 197 -9.40 2.67 14.00
C ALA A 197 -9.84 2.62 12.52
N TYR A 198 -11.03 3.13 12.20
CA TYR A 198 -11.46 3.31 10.82
C TYR A 198 -10.67 4.41 10.12
N GLU A 199 -10.43 5.52 10.80
CA GLU A 199 -9.67 6.66 10.28
C GLU A 199 -8.25 6.22 9.90
N VAL A 200 -7.57 5.46 10.75
CA VAL A 200 -6.24 4.89 10.48
C VAL A 200 -6.27 3.89 9.33
N ALA A 201 -7.29 3.03 9.26
CA ALA A 201 -7.42 2.05 8.16
C ALA A 201 -7.62 2.73 6.80
N ILE A 202 -8.44 3.77 6.74
CA ILE A 202 -8.67 4.56 5.54
C ILE A 202 -7.38 5.30 5.15
N ALA A 203 -6.70 5.91 6.11
CA ALA A 203 -5.44 6.61 5.91
C ALA A 203 -4.33 5.69 5.40
N GLU A 204 -4.21 4.49 5.96
CA GLU A 204 -3.22 3.49 5.52
C GLU A 204 -3.49 3.04 4.08
N ALA A 205 -4.75 2.77 3.74
CA ALA A 205 -5.12 2.39 2.38
C ALA A 205 -4.79 3.49 1.37
N ASP A 206 -5.13 4.73 1.69
CA ASP A 206 -4.81 5.90 0.88
C ASP A 206 -3.30 6.08 0.70
N ALA A 207 -2.54 6.04 1.78
CA ALA A 207 -1.09 6.18 1.76
C ALA A 207 -0.39 5.09 0.93
N ASN A 208 -0.98 3.89 0.84
CA ASN A 208 -0.47 2.78 0.05
C ASN A 208 -1.08 2.68 -1.36
N ARG A 209 -2.01 3.60 -1.71
CA ARG A 209 -2.73 3.58 -2.98
C ARG A 209 -3.41 2.24 -3.24
N SER A 210 -4.08 1.74 -2.24
CA SER A 210 -4.84 0.50 -2.27
C SER A 210 -6.30 0.73 -1.93
N ASP A 211 -7.16 -0.16 -2.40
CA ASP A 211 -8.55 -0.20 -1.95
C ASP A 211 -8.62 -1.01 -0.65
N VAL A 212 -9.57 -0.68 0.20
CA VAL A 212 -9.79 -1.39 1.46
C VAL A 212 -11.27 -1.71 1.67
N THR A 213 -11.52 -2.90 2.18
CA THR A 213 -12.84 -3.26 2.70
C THR A 213 -12.82 -3.15 4.21
N ILE A 214 -13.70 -2.32 4.75
CA ILE A 214 -13.90 -2.17 6.20
C ILE A 214 -15.25 -2.78 6.61
N ASP A 215 -15.27 -3.48 7.73
CA ASP A 215 -16.49 -4.11 8.25
C ASP A 215 -17.33 -3.09 9.01
N LEU A 216 -18.63 -3.03 8.71
CA LEU A 216 -19.57 -2.29 9.51
C LEU A 216 -20.34 -3.27 10.41
N PRO A 217 -20.11 -3.25 11.75
CA PRO A 217 -20.84 -4.12 12.66
C PRO A 217 -22.34 -3.93 12.54
N GLY A 218 -23.06 -5.03 12.55
CA GLY A 218 -24.52 -4.99 12.38
C GLY A 218 -25.25 -4.15 13.43
N SER A 219 -24.70 -4.00 14.63
CA SER A 219 -25.22 -3.10 15.67
C SER A 219 -25.10 -1.63 15.28
N LEU A 220 -23.91 -1.21 14.78
CA LEU A 220 -23.67 0.15 14.29
C LEU A 220 -24.51 0.43 13.03
N GLN A 221 -24.59 -0.53 12.11
CA GLN A 221 -25.42 -0.42 10.91
C GLN A 221 -26.89 -0.16 11.26
N LYS A 222 -27.45 -0.92 12.20
CA LYS A 222 -28.83 -0.75 12.67
C LYS A 222 -29.06 0.60 13.34
N ALA A 223 -28.09 1.06 14.13
CA ALA A 223 -28.19 2.33 14.82
C ALA A 223 -28.12 3.52 13.86
N LEU A 224 -27.22 3.47 12.86
CA LEU A 224 -27.18 4.48 11.79
C LEU A 224 -28.51 4.52 11.01
N ALA A 225 -29.08 3.36 10.69
CA ALA A 225 -30.37 3.27 10.00
C ALA A 225 -31.54 3.75 10.85
N ALA A 226 -31.43 3.70 12.17
CA ALA A 226 -32.42 4.21 13.13
C ALA A 226 -32.21 5.68 13.50
N ASP A 227 -31.30 6.38 12.83
CA ASP A 227 -30.90 7.77 13.13
C ASP A 227 -30.44 7.98 14.59
N ASP A 228 -29.81 6.96 15.23
CA ASP A 228 -29.20 7.12 16.57
C ASP A 228 -28.10 8.20 16.54
N SER A 229 -28.27 9.22 17.36
CA SER A 229 -27.38 10.37 17.38
C SER A 229 -25.93 10.02 17.74
N ARG A 230 -25.72 9.00 18.59
CA ARG A 230 -24.37 8.56 18.99
C ARG A 230 -23.66 7.85 17.84
N ALA A 231 -24.40 7.00 17.10
CA ALA A 231 -23.89 6.36 15.91
C ALA A 231 -23.48 7.39 14.84
N TRP A 232 -24.30 8.42 14.66
CA TRP A 232 -24.00 9.50 13.73
C TRP A 232 -22.87 10.41 14.19
N ILE A 233 -22.68 10.66 15.47
CA ILE A 233 -21.50 11.40 15.98
C ILE A 233 -20.23 10.64 15.62
N LEU A 234 -20.19 9.33 15.86
CA LEU A 234 -19.07 8.47 15.52
C LEU A 234 -18.82 8.48 14.00
N TRP A 235 -19.85 8.26 13.19
CA TRP A 235 -19.73 8.18 11.74
C TRP A 235 -19.28 9.50 11.11
N LYS A 236 -19.77 10.63 11.61
CA LYS A 236 -19.35 11.97 11.19
C LYS A 236 -17.88 12.26 11.48
N GLY A 237 -17.28 11.63 12.47
CA GLY A 237 -15.83 11.70 12.69
C GLY A 237 -15.03 11.04 11.56
N ILE A 238 -15.56 9.93 11.01
CA ILE A 238 -14.92 9.17 9.92
C ILE A 238 -15.07 9.86 8.56
N MET A 239 -16.16 10.56 8.31
CA MET A 239 -16.48 11.16 7.01
C MET A 239 -15.38 12.07 6.44
N PRO A 240 -14.69 12.95 7.20
CA PRO A 240 -13.60 13.76 6.67
C PRO A 240 -12.45 12.92 6.08
N TYR A 241 -12.18 11.75 6.64
CA TYR A 241 -11.14 10.83 6.14
C TYR A 241 -11.58 10.13 4.85
N LEU A 242 -12.87 9.78 4.74
CA LEU A 242 -13.44 9.26 3.49
C LEU A 242 -13.36 10.29 2.37
N ASP A 243 -13.72 11.55 2.66
CA ASP A 243 -13.65 12.64 1.71
C ASP A 243 -12.19 12.91 1.29
N PHE A 244 -11.30 13.02 2.25
CA PHE A 244 -9.87 13.21 2.01
C PHE A 244 -9.28 12.11 1.12
N SER A 245 -9.55 10.84 1.40
CA SER A 245 -9.06 9.73 0.60
C SER A 245 -9.65 9.69 -0.82
N SER A 246 -10.87 10.22 -1.01
CA SER A 246 -11.52 10.29 -2.32
C SER A 246 -10.85 11.26 -3.29
N HIS A 247 -10.14 12.25 -2.77
CA HIS A 247 -9.38 13.25 -3.53
C HIS A 247 -7.95 12.81 -3.87
N ALA A 248 -7.60 11.57 -3.58
CA ALA A 248 -6.28 11.03 -3.91
C ALA A 248 -6.02 11.03 -5.42
N GLN A 249 -4.82 11.43 -5.78
CA GLN A 249 -4.44 11.66 -7.17
C GLN A 249 -4.23 10.38 -7.97
N THR A 250 -4.22 10.54 -9.27
CA THR A 250 -4.23 9.60 -10.39
C THR A 250 -3.32 8.36 -10.29
N GLU A 251 -3.74 7.31 -10.98
CA GLU A 251 -3.17 5.95 -11.07
C GLU A 251 -1.72 5.84 -11.58
N ARG A 252 -1.14 6.90 -12.09
CA ARG A 252 0.17 6.87 -12.75
C ARG A 252 1.33 7.43 -11.94
N MET A 253 1.18 7.48 -10.63
CA MET A 253 2.28 7.93 -9.76
C MET A 253 3.22 6.78 -9.45
N LEU A 254 4.51 7.02 -9.60
CA LEU A 254 5.58 6.10 -9.25
C LEU A 254 6.03 6.35 -7.81
N PRO A 255 6.40 5.30 -7.06
CA PRO A 255 6.86 5.46 -5.69
C PRO A 255 8.23 6.17 -5.64
N VAL A 256 8.40 7.06 -4.67
CA VAL A 256 9.68 7.69 -4.35
C VAL A 256 10.51 6.70 -3.55
N VAL A 257 11.32 5.92 -4.24
CA VAL A 257 12.11 4.84 -3.65
C VAL A 257 13.54 4.85 -4.19
N ASN A 258 14.45 4.30 -3.40
CA ASN A 258 15.84 4.10 -3.81
C ASN A 258 16.37 2.72 -3.42
N LEU A 259 15.51 1.87 -2.92
CA LEU A 259 15.79 0.50 -2.53
C LEU A 259 14.86 -0.45 -3.30
N GLY A 260 15.43 -1.39 -4.03
CA GLY A 260 14.69 -2.49 -4.64
C GLY A 260 14.69 -3.71 -3.73
N VAL A 261 13.56 -4.41 -3.62
CA VAL A 261 13.43 -5.68 -2.91
C VAL A 261 12.98 -6.74 -3.89
N ILE A 262 13.86 -7.70 -4.18
CA ILE A 262 13.56 -8.80 -5.11
C ILE A 262 13.03 -9.96 -4.29
N VAL A 263 11.79 -10.35 -4.58
CA VAL A 263 11.05 -11.36 -3.82
C VAL A 263 10.21 -12.24 -4.74
N GLU A 264 10.16 -13.53 -4.45
CA GLU A 264 9.30 -14.51 -5.15
C GLU A 264 8.33 -15.18 -4.17
N ASP A 265 8.80 -15.51 -2.97
CA ASP A 265 7.99 -16.07 -1.88
C ASP A 265 7.69 -14.99 -0.83
N ALA A 266 6.43 -14.54 -0.83
CA ALA A 266 5.95 -13.57 0.13
C ALA A 266 6.05 -14.07 1.58
N GLN A 267 5.82 -15.36 1.83
CA GLN A 267 5.81 -15.90 3.19
C GLN A 267 7.20 -15.89 3.83
N ALA A 268 8.24 -16.22 3.07
CA ALA A 268 9.62 -16.27 3.56
C ALA A 268 10.19 -14.88 3.88
N SER A 269 9.69 -13.82 3.22
CA SER A 269 10.23 -12.47 3.33
C SER A 269 9.31 -11.50 4.09
N TYR A 270 8.07 -11.91 4.43
CA TYR A 270 7.03 -11.03 4.94
C TYR A 270 7.47 -10.20 6.15
N GLU A 271 8.01 -10.85 7.19
CA GLU A 271 8.43 -10.15 8.41
C GLU A 271 9.60 -9.19 8.18
N ALA A 272 10.55 -9.56 7.33
CA ALA A 272 11.66 -8.66 6.98
C ALA A 272 11.13 -7.41 6.25
N ILE A 273 10.22 -7.58 5.29
CA ILE A 273 9.58 -6.49 4.55
C ILE A 273 8.73 -5.63 5.48
N ASN A 274 7.99 -6.26 6.41
CA ASN A 274 7.19 -5.55 7.40
C ASN A 274 8.05 -4.63 8.27
N LEU A 275 9.18 -5.13 8.77
CA LEU A 275 10.09 -4.32 9.59
C LEU A 275 10.82 -3.26 8.79
N MET A 276 11.18 -3.53 7.54
CA MET A 276 11.72 -2.52 6.63
C MET A 276 10.74 -1.35 6.43
N ALA A 277 9.45 -1.66 6.23
CA ALA A 277 8.39 -0.66 6.14
C ALA A 277 8.24 0.14 7.44
N ARG A 278 8.22 -0.52 8.58
CA ARG A 278 8.16 0.13 9.91
C ARG A 278 9.31 1.08 10.18
N HIS A 279 10.49 0.80 9.64
CA HIS A 279 11.66 1.67 9.74
C HIS A 279 11.68 2.77 8.66
N ASN A 280 10.57 2.99 7.95
CA ASN A 280 10.46 4.00 6.90
C ASN A 280 11.55 3.86 5.80
N LEU A 281 11.98 2.61 5.52
CA LEU A 281 12.80 2.36 4.35
C LEU A 281 11.95 2.55 3.10
N ALA A 282 12.35 3.46 2.23
CA ALA A 282 11.65 3.75 0.99
C ALA A 282 12.01 2.69 -0.07
N PHE A 283 11.21 1.65 -0.20
CA PHE A 283 11.47 0.53 -1.11
C PHE A 283 10.28 0.19 -2.00
N GLU A 284 10.59 -0.49 -3.09
CA GLU A 284 9.64 -1.14 -3.99
C GLU A 284 9.95 -2.65 -4.04
N SER A 285 8.92 -3.49 -4.03
CA SER A 285 9.06 -4.95 -4.16
C SER A 285 8.81 -5.37 -5.60
N VAL A 286 9.65 -6.26 -6.15
CA VAL A 286 9.55 -6.74 -7.52
C VAL A 286 9.86 -8.24 -7.58
N ARG A 287 9.28 -8.92 -8.58
CA ARG A 287 9.68 -10.31 -8.89
C ARG A 287 10.99 -10.34 -9.66
N PRO A 288 11.73 -11.45 -9.59
CA PRO A 288 12.92 -11.65 -10.43
C PRO A 288 12.65 -11.47 -11.93
N SER A 289 11.48 -11.93 -12.40
CA SER A 289 11.04 -11.81 -13.80
C SER A 289 10.86 -10.37 -14.28
N ASP A 290 10.57 -9.45 -13.36
CA ASP A 290 10.23 -8.06 -13.66
C ASP A 290 11.44 -7.12 -13.47
N LEU A 291 12.61 -7.71 -13.17
CA LEU A 291 13.85 -6.97 -13.02
C LEU A 291 14.35 -6.46 -14.38
N THR A 292 14.46 -5.16 -14.52
CA THR A 292 14.94 -4.49 -15.73
C THR A 292 16.02 -3.46 -15.42
N LEU A 293 16.81 -3.10 -16.42
CA LEU A 293 17.81 -2.02 -16.30
C LEU A 293 17.15 -0.67 -15.93
N ALA A 294 15.96 -0.40 -16.45
CA ALA A 294 15.22 0.82 -16.16
C ALA A 294 14.86 0.91 -14.66
N ARG A 295 14.37 -0.17 -14.06
CA ARG A 295 14.09 -0.22 -12.61
C ARG A 295 15.37 -0.09 -11.79
N LEU A 296 16.40 -0.84 -12.14
CA LEU A 296 17.69 -0.76 -11.45
C LEU A 296 18.29 0.66 -11.48
N SER A 297 18.06 1.42 -12.54
CA SER A 297 18.61 2.78 -12.65
C SER A 297 18.04 3.74 -11.60
N SER A 298 16.82 3.51 -11.12
CA SER A 298 16.17 4.33 -10.09
C SER A 298 16.62 3.99 -8.66
N TRP A 299 17.27 2.84 -8.44
CA TRP A 299 17.68 2.39 -7.11
C TRP A 299 19.17 2.65 -6.82
N ASN A 300 19.49 2.78 -5.55
CA ASN A 300 20.86 2.84 -5.03
C ASN A 300 21.30 1.54 -4.34
N SER A 301 20.32 0.75 -3.93
CA SER A 301 20.54 -0.51 -3.23
C SER A 301 19.50 -1.53 -3.61
N VAL A 302 19.84 -2.82 -3.52
CA VAL A 302 18.92 -3.94 -3.78
C VAL A 302 19.09 -4.98 -2.69
N VAL A 303 17.96 -5.50 -2.18
CA VAL A 303 17.90 -6.70 -1.31
C VAL A 303 17.24 -7.84 -2.07
N VAL A 304 17.82 -9.02 -1.99
CA VAL A 304 17.38 -10.23 -2.71
C VAL A 304 17.00 -11.31 -1.71
N PHE A 305 15.74 -11.73 -1.72
CA PHE A 305 15.20 -12.77 -0.84
C PHE A 305 14.90 -14.11 -1.54
N CYS A 306 15.28 -14.25 -2.80
CA CYS A 306 14.97 -15.45 -3.58
C CYS A 306 16.13 -15.83 -4.50
N PRO A 307 16.20 -17.09 -4.94
CA PRO A 307 17.15 -17.51 -5.97
C PRO A 307 16.96 -16.71 -7.27
N LEU A 308 18.06 -16.47 -7.96
CA LEU A 308 18.06 -15.73 -9.22
C LEU A 308 18.63 -16.56 -10.37
N ASN A 309 18.13 -16.32 -11.57
CA ASN A 309 18.74 -16.85 -12.79
C ASN A 309 20.05 -16.10 -13.13
N LYS A 310 20.82 -16.66 -14.04
CA LYS A 310 22.16 -16.11 -14.43
C LYS A 310 22.09 -14.70 -14.99
N GLU A 311 21.00 -14.36 -15.69
CA GLU A 311 20.79 -13.04 -16.28
C GLU A 311 20.54 -11.98 -15.22
N ALA A 312 19.66 -12.26 -14.25
CA ALA A 312 19.42 -11.38 -13.12
C ALA A 312 20.68 -11.18 -12.26
N VAL A 313 21.45 -12.25 -12.02
CA VAL A 313 22.75 -12.14 -11.31
C VAL A 313 23.74 -11.24 -12.08
N ALA A 314 23.81 -11.37 -13.40
CA ALA A 314 24.68 -10.50 -14.22
C ALA A 314 24.23 -9.04 -14.17
N LEU A 315 22.91 -8.77 -14.22
CA LEU A 315 22.35 -7.43 -14.06
C LEU A 315 22.73 -6.82 -12.71
N LEU A 316 22.57 -7.57 -11.62
CA LEU A 316 22.89 -7.10 -10.27
C LEU A 316 24.41 -6.92 -10.05
N ARG A 317 25.24 -7.77 -10.66
CA ARG A 317 26.69 -7.56 -10.65
C ARG A 317 27.08 -6.25 -11.32
N ASN A 318 26.51 -5.94 -12.48
CA ASN A 318 26.76 -4.67 -13.19
C ASN A 318 26.23 -3.47 -12.37
N PHE A 319 25.07 -3.64 -11.73
CA PHE A 319 24.52 -2.66 -10.81
C PHE A 319 25.47 -2.39 -9.64
N ALA A 320 26.01 -3.42 -8.98
CA ALA A 320 27.00 -3.27 -7.93
C ALA A 320 28.27 -2.58 -8.47
N ALA A 321 28.78 -3.02 -9.65
CA ALA A 321 29.97 -2.46 -10.24
C ALA A 321 29.91 -0.95 -10.48
N SER A 322 28.72 -0.39 -10.63
CA SER A 322 28.49 1.06 -10.79
C SER A 322 28.48 1.87 -9.48
N GLY A 323 28.95 1.30 -8.35
CA GLY A 323 29.05 2.00 -7.07
C GLY A 323 27.87 1.79 -6.12
N ARG A 324 27.03 0.78 -6.40
CA ARG A 324 25.80 0.49 -5.66
C ARG A 324 25.94 -0.74 -4.76
N ILE A 325 24.94 -1.01 -3.95
CA ILE A 325 24.96 -2.10 -2.97
C ILE A 325 23.92 -3.15 -3.34
N VAL A 326 24.33 -4.42 -3.37
CA VAL A 326 23.43 -5.57 -3.49
C VAL A 326 23.58 -6.44 -2.26
N ILE A 327 22.47 -6.84 -1.66
CA ILE A 327 22.43 -7.67 -0.45
C ILE A 327 21.66 -8.95 -0.78
N PHE A 328 22.32 -10.08 -0.72
CA PHE A 328 21.68 -11.40 -0.83
C PHE A 328 21.37 -11.94 0.55
N VAL A 329 20.15 -12.38 0.77
CA VAL A 329 19.70 -12.97 2.04
C VAL A 329 19.53 -14.47 1.86
N ASN A 330 20.08 -15.28 2.79
CA ASN A 330 19.96 -16.73 2.80
C ASN A 330 20.37 -17.38 1.47
N THR A 331 21.50 -16.94 0.91
CA THR A 331 21.98 -17.52 -0.35
C THR A 331 23.01 -18.62 -0.11
N GLN A 332 22.84 -19.72 -0.83
CA GLN A 332 23.78 -20.85 -0.88
C GLN A 332 24.43 -20.96 -2.28
N ASP A 333 24.09 -20.05 -3.17
CA ASP A 333 24.51 -20.10 -4.57
C ASP A 333 25.99 -19.72 -4.72
N LYS A 334 26.63 -20.29 -5.76
CA LYS A 334 27.96 -19.89 -6.17
C LYS A 334 27.88 -18.77 -7.21
N PHE A 335 28.41 -17.63 -6.85
CA PHE A 335 28.41 -16.46 -7.71
C PHE A 335 29.79 -16.20 -8.36
N PRO A 336 29.83 -15.48 -9.50
CA PRO A 336 31.10 -15.18 -10.18
C PRO A 336 32.13 -14.44 -9.35
N TRP A 337 31.70 -13.64 -8.37
CA TRP A 337 32.60 -12.88 -7.49
C TRP A 337 33.26 -13.72 -6.40
N HIS A 338 32.84 -14.96 -6.16
CA HIS A 338 33.51 -15.88 -5.23
C HIS A 338 34.89 -16.32 -5.70
N SER A 339 35.25 -16.01 -6.96
CA SER A 339 36.62 -16.22 -7.46
C SER A 339 37.66 -15.26 -6.86
N ALA A 340 37.19 -14.16 -6.24
CA ALA A 340 38.02 -13.21 -5.53
C ALA A 340 37.85 -13.35 -4.01
N PRO A 341 38.88 -13.03 -3.21
CA PRO A 341 38.75 -13.02 -1.77
C PRO A 341 37.72 -11.96 -1.33
N PRO A 342 36.95 -12.20 -0.26
CA PRO A 342 36.05 -11.20 0.28
C PRO A 342 36.83 -9.99 0.80
N LEU A 343 36.22 -8.81 0.68
CA LEU A 343 36.76 -7.55 1.24
C LEU A 343 36.78 -7.62 2.78
N ARG A 344 35.72 -8.16 3.38
CA ARG A 344 35.61 -8.42 4.81
C ARG A 344 34.61 -9.53 5.08
N GLN A 345 34.78 -10.18 6.22
CA GLN A 345 33.88 -11.19 6.73
C GLN A 345 33.58 -10.88 8.20
N GLU A 346 32.33 -10.67 8.52
CA GLU A 346 31.81 -10.38 9.85
C GLU A 346 30.76 -11.42 10.20
N SER A 347 30.38 -11.56 11.47
CA SER A 347 29.43 -12.58 11.92
C SER A 347 28.16 -12.63 11.06
N GLY A 348 28.04 -13.66 10.22
CA GLY A 348 26.90 -13.91 9.36
C GLY A 348 26.84 -13.13 8.04
N ALA A 349 27.81 -12.23 7.77
CA ALA A 349 27.87 -11.46 6.53
C ALA A 349 29.24 -11.54 5.85
N THR A 350 29.25 -11.79 4.54
CA THR A 350 30.44 -11.74 3.70
C THR A 350 30.29 -10.61 2.67
N VAL A 351 31.28 -9.75 2.61
CA VAL A 351 31.24 -8.55 1.72
C VAL A 351 32.29 -8.71 0.62
N TYR A 352 31.88 -8.54 -0.62
CA TYR A 352 32.72 -8.53 -1.81
C TYR A 352 32.76 -7.14 -2.45
N SER A 353 33.93 -6.73 -2.91
CA SER A 353 34.07 -5.52 -3.73
C SER A 353 33.82 -5.86 -5.19
N ILE A 354 32.90 -5.15 -5.83
CA ILE A 354 32.55 -5.34 -7.23
C ILE A 354 32.62 -3.98 -7.95
N GLY A 355 33.72 -3.74 -8.66
CA GLY A 355 33.94 -2.44 -9.25
C GLY A 355 34.01 -1.33 -8.19
N ALA A 356 33.13 -0.31 -8.33
CA ALA A 356 33.04 0.78 -7.37
C ALA A 356 32.06 0.51 -6.20
N GLY A 357 31.32 -0.59 -6.22
CA GLY A 357 30.33 -0.92 -5.20
C GLY A 357 30.58 -2.25 -4.49
N GLN A 358 29.56 -2.79 -3.88
CA GLN A 358 29.66 -3.94 -2.98
C GLN A 358 28.53 -4.92 -3.16
N VAL A 359 28.83 -6.21 -2.96
CA VAL A 359 27.85 -7.27 -2.72
C VAL A 359 28.03 -7.77 -1.30
N VAL A 360 26.93 -7.83 -0.56
CA VAL A 360 26.84 -8.36 0.80
C VAL A 360 26.04 -9.65 0.74
N GLU A 361 26.59 -10.71 1.28
CA GLU A 361 25.91 -12.01 1.39
C GLU A 361 25.64 -12.33 2.84
N LEU A 362 24.39 -12.55 3.19
CA LEU A 362 23.98 -13.10 4.46
C LEU A 362 23.76 -14.59 4.27
N ALA A 363 24.54 -15.41 4.99
CA ALA A 363 24.52 -16.88 4.85
C ALA A 363 23.23 -17.50 5.42
N GLU A 364 22.58 -16.82 6.34
CA GLU A 364 21.41 -17.30 7.06
C GLU A 364 20.15 -16.51 6.73
N PRO A 365 18.96 -17.12 6.93
CA PRO A 365 17.69 -16.39 6.90
C PRO A 365 17.69 -15.24 7.91
N VAL A 366 16.82 -14.26 7.67
CA VAL A 366 16.62 -13.16 8.63
C VAL A 366 15.94 -13.71 9.89
N VAL A 367 16.72 -13.96 10.93
CA VAL A 367 16.23 -14.47 12.22
C VAL A 367 15.66 -13.34 13.09
N ASP A 368 16.27 -12.15 13.01
CA ASP A 368 15.83 -10.94 13.71
C ASP A 368 15.53 -9.84 12.67
N PRO A 369 14.26 -9.76 12.20
CA PRO A 369 13.84 -8.76 11.21
C PRO A 369 14.01 -7.31 11.68
N GLU A 370 13.89 -7.04 12.96
CA GLU A 370 14.09 -5.71 13.55
C GLU A 370 15.57 -5.28 13.43
N LYS A 371 16.49 -6.17 13.80
CA LYS A 371 17.92 -5.92 13.66
C LYS A 371 18.30 -5.77 12.17
N PHE A 372 17.75 -6.61 11.31
CA PHE A 372 17.98 -6.55 9.88
C PHE A 372 17.57 -5.19 9.28
N ALA A 373 16.37 -4.71 9.58
CA ALA A 373 15.90 -3.42 9.08
C ALA A 373 16.78 -2.25 9.54
N ARG A 374 17.21 -2.26 10.80
CA ARG A 374 18.13 -1.25 11.36
C ARG A 374 19.52 -1.30 10.71
N ASP A 375 20.06 -2.50 10.52
CA ASP A 375 21.38 -2.67 9.89
C ASP A 375 21.34 -2.27 8.42
N LEU A 376 20.25 -2.59 7.72
CA LEU A 376 20.01 -2.16 6.35
C LEU A 376 19.92 -0.63 6.25
N HIS A 377 19.21 0.02 7.16
CA HIS A 377 19.14 1.48 7.22
C HIS A 377 20.51 2.12 7.40
N ARG A 378 21.36 1.55 8.27
CA ARG A 378 22.75 2.02 8.46
C ARG A 378 23.62 1.78 7.22
N LEU A 379 23.47 0.63 6.56
CA LEU A 379 24.24 0.26 5.38
C LEU A 379 23.91 1.16 4.19
N ILE A 380 22.64 1.46 3.96
CA ILE A 380 22.20 2.39 2.91
C ILE A 380 22.72 3.80 3.21
N GLY A 381 22.63 4.23 4.46
CA GLY A 381 23.02 5.56 4.90
C GLY A 381 22.05 6.67 4.45
N ARG A 382 22.08 7.76 5.17
CA ARG A 382 21.15 8.90 4.96
C ARG A 382 21.32 9.56 3.58
N GLU A 383 22.54 9.70 3.12
CA GLU A 383 22.85 10.36 1.84
C GLU A 383 22.25 9.64 0.63
N ARG A 384 21.97 8.35 0.78
CA ARG A 384 21.36 7.52 -0.25
C ARG A 384 19.86 7.32 -0.06
N SER A 385 19.31 7.71 1.08
CA SER A 385 17.88 7.59 1.33
C SER A 385 17.11 8.61 0.51
N ALA A 386 16.03 8.18 -0.14
CA ALA A 386 15.15 9.08 -0.88
C ALA A 386 14.25 9.90 0.06
N LEU A 387 13.88 9.30 1.19
CA LEU A 387 12.92 9.83 2.15
C LEU A 387 13.32 9.36 3.55
N THR A 388 13.28 10.24 4.54
CA THR A 388 13.62 9.91 5.93
C THR A 388 12.72 10.68 6.91
N LEU A 389 12.26 10.01 7.95
CA LEU A 389 11.69 10.63 9.16
C LEU A 389 12.72 10.62 10.28
N TRP A 390 12.72 11.68 11.09
CA TRP A 390 13.79 11.86 12.09
C TRP A 390 13.35 11.60 13.53
N ASN A 391 12.21 12.09 13.92
CA ASN A 391 11.80 12.17 15.32
C ASN A 391 10.52 11.38 15.62
N SER A 392 10.03 10.61 14.67
CA SER A 392 8.83 9.79 14.87
C SER A 392 9.14 8.30 14.72
N ILE A 393 8.57 7.51 15.63
CA ILE A 393 8.61 6.03 15.61
C ILE A 393 7.21 5.44 15.40
N THR A 394 6.19 6.28 15.40
CA THR A 394 4.78 5.89 15.23
C THR A 394 4.21 6.33 13.91
N THR A 395 4.93 7.14 13.15
CA THR A 395 4.52 7.64 11.85
C THR A 395 5.25 6.90 10.73
N LEU A 396 4.49 6.47 9.75
CA LEU A 396 5.01 5.94 8.48
C LEU A 396 4.76 6.93 7.35
N VAL A 397 5.71 6.96 6.40
CA VAL A 397 5.65 7.84 5.25
C VAL A 397 5.86 7.05 3.95
N THR A 398 5.04 7.37 2.96
CA THR A 398 5.21 6.92 1.58
C THR A 398 5.23 8.14 0.66
N GLY A 399 6.04 8.10 -0.38
CA GLY A 399 6.13 9.19 -1.35
C GLY A 399 5.85 8.71 -2.76
N TYR A 400 5.24 9.58 -3.57
CA TYR A 400 4.95 9.32 -4.96
C TYR A 400 5.24 10.55 -5.82
N HIS A 401 5.56 10.32 -7.09
CA HIS A 401 5.71 11.35 -8.10
C HIS A 401 5.04 10.92 -9.40
N GLU A 402 4.60 11.86 -10.21
CA GLU A 402 4.09 11.55 -11.55
C GLU A 402 5.20 11.00 -12.44
N GLN A 403 4.85 10.13 -13.37
CA GLN A 403 5.81 9.60 -14.34
C GLN A 403 6.37 10.73 -15.21
N GLY A 404 7.68 10.98 -15.10
CA GLY A 404 8.36 12.10 -15.76
C GLY A 404 8.18 13.45 -15.08
N GLY A 405 7.42 13.53 -13.98
CA GLY A 405 7.29 14.71 -13.12
C GLY A 405 8.37 14.77 -12.05
N LEU A 406 8.63 15.99 -11.57
CA LEU A 406 9.56 16.25 -10.48
C LEU A 406 8.83 16.57 -9.17
N ASP A 407 7.51 16.82 -9.25
CA ASP A 407 6.69 17.10 -8.07
C ASP A 407 6.46 15.81 -7.29
N VAL A 408 6.52 15.92 -5.96
CA VAL A 408 6.38 14.77 -5.05
C VAL A 408 5.20 15.00 -4.12
N THR A 409 4.40 13.97 -3.92
CA THR A 409 3.39 13.94 -2.86
C THR A 409 3.78 12.89 -1.83
N LEU A 410 3.89 13.29 -0.58
CA LEU A 410 4.10 12.39 0.55
C LEU A 410 2.77 12.14 1.25
N TYR A 411 2.58 10.91 1.68
CA TYR A 411 1.47 10.46 2.51
C TYR A 411 2.05 10.01 3.85
N LEU A 412 1.55 10.59 4.93
CA LEU A 412 1.98 10.25 6.28
C LEU A 412 0.79 9.66 7.06
N VAL A 413 1.07 8.62 7.81
CA VAL A 413 0.10 7.97 8.71
C VAL A 413 0.72 7.84 10.08
N ASN A 414 0.12 8.47 11.08
CA ASN A 414 0.46 8.30 12.48
C ASN A 414 -0.45 7.24 13.10
N TYR A 415 0.15 6.22 13.69
CA TYR A 415 -0.56 5.10 14.34
C TYR A 415 -0.72 5.28 15.84
N ALA A 416 -0.23 6.41 16.39
CA ALA A 416 -0.36 6.72 17.80
C ALA A 416 -1.67 7.45 18.11
N ASP A 417 -2.20 7.25 19.30
CA ASP A 417 -3.41 7.93 19.81
C ASP A 417 -3.18 9.44 20.06
N GLN A 418 -1.93 9.88 20.00
CA GLN A 418 -1.55 11.28 20.21
C GLN A 418 -1.00 11.89 18.94
N PRO A 419 -1.31 13.17 18.67
CA PRO A 419 -0.69 13.90 17.57
C PRO A 419 0.82 13.89 17.66
N ASP A 420 1.49 13.71 16.53
CA ASP A 420 2.94 13.67 16.42
C ASP A 420 3.47 14.95 15.74
N ASN A 421 4.71 15.27 16.07
CA ASN A 421 5.46 16.37 15.46
C ASN A 421 6.58 15.74 14.62
N VAL A 422 6.43 15.78 13.31
CA VAL A 422 7.23 14.95 12.41
C VAL A 422 8.18 15.79 11.58
N GLN A 423 9.47 15.51 11.68
CA GLN A 423 10.49 16.09 10.82
C GLN A 423 10.77 15.17 9.64
N VAL A 424 10.62 15.72 8.44
CA VAL A 424 10.73 14.99 7.17
C VAL A 424 11.91 15.54 6.37
N GLN A 425 12.68 14.61 5.78
CA GLN A 425 13.74 14.92 4.82
C GLN A 425 13.46 14.18 3.53
N VAL A 426 13.42 14.90 2.41
CA VAL A 426 13.19 14.34 1.06
C VAL A 426 14.36 14.73 0.16
N LYS A 427 14.86 13.78 -0.60
CA LYS A 427 15.90 14.02 -1.60
C LYS A 427 15.32 14.84 -2.75
N GLY A 428 15.96 15.97 -3.05
CA GLY A 428 15.52 16.90 -4.10
C GLY A 428 15.44 18.34 -3.58
N ARG A 429 15.22 19.26 -4.52
CA ARG A 429 15.03 20.69 -4.26
C ARG A 429 13.63 21.06 -4.73
N PHE A 430 12.85 21.66 -3.85
CA PHE A 430 11.47 22.03 -4.12
C PHE A 430 11.26 23.53 -3.85
N ALA A 431 10.44 24.14 -4.68
CA ALA A 431 10.13 25.58 -4.55
C ALA A 431 9.06 25.86 -3.50
N ARG A 432 8.21 24.88 -3.23
CA ARG A 432 7.11 25.01 -2.26
C ARG A 432 6.84 23.68 -1.57
N VAL A 433 6.47 23.76 -0.29
CA VAL A 433 6.03 22.64 0.54
C VAL A 433 4.66 23.00 1.12
N ARG A 434 3.64 22.22 0.79
CA ARG A 434 2.25 22.47 1.20
C ARG A 434 1.67 21.26 1.89
N LEU A 435 1.00 21.49 3.02
CA LEU A 435 0.35 20.45 3.83
C LEU A 435 -1.17 20.50 3.63
N GLU A 436 -1.79 19.34 3.54
CA GLU A 436 -3.24 19.15 3.67
C GLU A 436 -3.52 17.97 4.60
N SER A 437 -4.62 18.02 5.33
CA SER A 437 -5.11 16.96 6.20
C SER A 437 -6.64 16.91 6.21
N PRO A 438 -7.28 15.85 6.75
CA PRO A 438 -8.72 15.82 6.90
C PRO A 438 -9.28 16.98 7.75
N GLU A 439 -8.48 17.48 8.70
CA GLU A 439 -8.84 18.60 9.59
C GLU A 439 -8.64 19.98 8.93
N GLU A 440 -7.65 20.07 8.03
CA GLU A 440 -7.29 21.30 7.31
C GLU A 440 -7.28 21.04 5.80
N PRO A 441 -8.42 21.13 5.14
CA PRO A 441 -8.50 20.94 3.70
C PRO A 441 -7.75 22.05 2.97
N CYS A 442 -6.79 21.69 2.21
CA CYS A 442 -5.82 22.37 1.37
C CYS A 442 -5.73 23.91 1.49
N CYS A 443 -4.59 24.48 1.56
CA CYS A 443 -3.26 23.88 1.79
C CYS A 443 -2.45 24.87 2.62
N VAL A 444 -1.86 24.41 3.70
CA VAL A 444 -0.99 25.23 4.54
C VAL A 444 0.43 25.17 4.00
N SER A 445 1.07 26.33 3.75
CA SER A 445 2.48 26.39 3.39
C SER A 445 3.35 26.08 4.60
N LEU A 446 4.25 25.12 4.46
CA LEU A 446 5.23 24.78 5.49
C LEU A 446 6.56 25.50 5.22
N PRO A 447 7.22 26.04 6.26
CA PRO A 447 8.60 26.47 6.15
C PRO A 447 9.52 25.27 5.92
N PHE A 448 10.51 25.44 5.07
CA PHE A 448 11.49 24.39 4.76
C PHE A 448 12.88 24.96 4.58
N VAL A 449 13.89 24.10 4.66
CA VAL A 449 15.29 24.44 4.38
C VAL A 449 15.85 23.46 3.36
N GLU A 450 16.70 23.95 2.49
CA GLU A 450 17.47 23.11 1.56
C GLU A 450 18.88 22.90 2.12
N ARG A 451 19.29 21.64 2.25
CA ARG A 451 20.61 21.29 2.75
C ARG A 451 21.15 20.02 2.09
N GLY A 452 22.31 20.10 1.49
CA GLY A 452 23.00 18.92 0.94
C GLY A 452 22.27 18.18 -0.18
N GLY A 453 21.37 18.87 -0.92
CA GLY A 453 20.56 18.24 -1.97
C GLY A 453 19.24 17.63 -1.45
N PHE A 454 18.87 17.94 -0.21
CA PHE A 454 17.61 17.53 0.42
C PHE A 454 16.79 18.76 0.78
N THR A 455 15.49 18.57 0.81
CA THR A 455 14.53 19.51 1.39
C THR A 455 14.06 18.95 2.73
N GLU A 456 14.19 19.77 3.78
CA GLU A 456 13.83 19.41 5.15
C GLU A 456 12.73 20.34 5.65
N PHE A 457 11.68 19.77 6.24
CA PHE A 457 10.57 20.50 6.81
C PHE A 457 9.98 19.76 8.00
N MET A 458 9.15 20.46 8.77
CA MET A 458 8.47 19.92 9.94
C MET A 458 6.96 20.04 9.80
N ILE A 459 6.26 18.96 10.09
CA ILE A 459 4.81 18.91 10.26
C ILE A 459 4.55 19.09 11.75
N PRO A 460 3.97 20.22 12.18
CA PRO A 460 3.90 20.56 13.61
C PRO A 460 2.87 19.74 14.38
N THR A 461 1.86 19.24 13.71
CA THR A 461 0.80 18.44 14.31
C THR A 461 0.24 17.47 13.28
N LEU A 462 0.62 16.20 13.39
CA LEU A 462 0.07 15.12 12.59
C LEU A 462 -0.84 14.28 13.49
N ARG A 463 -2.15 14.39 13.31
CA ARG A 463 -3.09 13.61 14.10
C ARG A 463 -3.09 12.15 13.61
N ILE A 464 -3.70 11.87 12.47
CA ILE A 464 -3.74 10.51 11.89
C ILE A 464 -3.08 10.51 10.52
N THR A 465 -3.48 11.42 9.62
CA THR A 465 -2.92 11.44 8.27
C THR A 465 -2.76 12.85 7.73
N ALA A 466 -1.80 12.98 6.83
CA ALA A 466 -1.61 14.19 6.06
C ALA A 466 -0.99 13.86 4.70
N ARG A 467 -1.19 14.73 3.73
CA ARG A 467 -0.44 14.79 2.48
C ARG A 467 0.44 16.02 2.45
N VAL A 468 1.64 15.86 1.95
CA VAL A 468 2.55 16.98 1.72
C VAL A 468 2.91 17.03 0.24
N HIS A 469 2.55 18.12 -0.40
CA HIS A 469 2.87 18.40 -1.79
C HIS A 469 4.15 19.20 -1.87
N LEU A 470 5.13 18.67 -2.57
CA LEU A 470 6.42 19.30 -2.85
C LEU A 470 6.45 19.66 -4.33
N ASP A 471 6.32 20.95 -4.62
CA ASP A 471 6.36 21.46 -6.01
C ASP A 471 7.81 21.72 -6.40
N SER A 472 8.27 21.11 -7.48
CA SER A 472 9.63 21.32 -8.00
C SER A 472 9.82 22.79 -8.45
N ALA A 473 11.05 23.29 -8.30
CA ALA A 473 11.43 24.53 -8.93
C ALA A 473 11.38 24.29 -10.45
N ARG A 474 10.35 24.78 -11.13
CA ARG A 474 10.37 24.84 -12.59
C ARG A 474 11.54 25.75 -12.96
N GLU A 475 12.56 25.20 -13.60
CA GLU A 475 13.50 26.04 -14.29
C GLU A 475 12.67 26.93 -15.21
N SER A 476 12.59 28.22 -14.90
CA SER A 476 12.04 29.17 -15.82
C SER A 476 12.92 29.03 -17.07
N SER A 477 12.39 28.39 -18.11
CA SER A 477 12.96 28.46 -19.43
C SER A 477 12.88 29.95 -19.80
N ALA A 478 13.91 30.69 -19.39
CA ALA A 478 14.19 31.99 -19.98
C ALA A 478 14.40 31.67 -21.47
N ALA A 479 13.37 31.97 -22.24
CA ALA A 479 13.50 32.02 -23.68
C ALA A 479 14.65 32.97 -24.02
N PRO A 480 15.50 32.59 -24.98
CA PRO A 480 16.59 33.45 -25.45
C PRO A 480 16.07 34.71 -26.09
#